data_a18bf840ad6d3b2ca5a8584dd26272f4
#
_entry.id   a18bf840ad6d3b2ca5a8584dd26272f4
#
_cell.length_a   1.000
_cell.length_b   1.000
_cell.length_c   1.000
_cell.angle_alpha   90.00
_cell.angle_beta   90.00
_cell.angle_gamma   90.00
#
_symmetry.space_group_name_H-M   'P 1'
#
loop_
_entity.id
_entity.type
_entity.pdbx_description
1 polymer ?
#
loop_
_entity_poly.entity_id
_entity_poly.type
_entity_poly.pdbx_seq_one_letter_code
_entity_poly.pdbx_strand_id
1 'polypeptide(L)'
;SYSLLATAYYQIDDYISARDNMLEAVRLAEEVEEYRPKENWYVLLAACYAELLDAKKMTKQESLEKRLEIYEILVNYYPKKQYFLQLGGVYSQMDREIDYMITLKAAYMKDLLDKESEYMALAQLLLLNKNPYWAAQVIVDGQEKQVLVKDEETEKEELKPVVKDTFKNLKVLADSWRMAQEIDKA
;
A
#
# COMPACT_ATOMS: atom_id res chain seq x y z
N SER A 1 21.15 -13.42 19.18
CA SER A 1 20.90 -12.31 18.22
C SER A 1 19.65 -11.55 18.65
N TYR A 2 19.71 -10.22 18.67
CA TYR A 2 18.57 -9.35 19.03
C TYR A 2 17.32 -9.64 18.17
N SER A 3 17.48 -9.93 16.89
CA SER A 3 16.36 -10.25 16.01
C SER A 3 15.61 -11.54 16.40
N LEU A 4 16.31 -12.55 16.93
CA LEU A 4 15.68 -13.77 17.44
C LEU A 4 14.95 -13.50 18.77
N LEU A 5 15.54 -12.70 19.65
CA LEU A 5 14.89 -12.26 20.89
C LEU A 5 13.62 -11.46 20.58
N ALA A 6 13.68 -10.52 19.65
CA ALA A 6 12.52 -9.74 19.22
C ALA A 6 11.38 -10.65 18.74
N THR A 7 11.69 -11.64 17.91
CA THR A 7 10.69 -12.60 17.42
C THR A 7 10.08 -13.42 18.56
N ALA A 8 10.91 -13.87 19.51
CA ALA A 8 10.43 -14.62 20.68
C ALA A 8 9.52 -13.77 21.58
N TYR A 9 9.89 -12.52 21.85
CA TYR A 9 9.06 -11.60 22.62
C TYR A 9 7.73 -11.30 21.93
N TYR A 10 7.74 -11.13 20.59
CA TYR A 10 6.51 -10.93 19.81
C TYR A 10 5.54 -12.10 19.95
N GLN A 11 6.06 -13.34 19.95
CA GLN A 11 5.25 -14.57 20.09
C GLN A 11 4.57 -14.72 21.46
N ILE A 12 5.06 -14.04 22.49
CA ILE A 12 4.47 -14.03 23.85
C ILE A 12 3.78 -12.70 24.17
N ASP A 13 3.45 -11.92 23.14
CA ASP A 13 2.73 -10.64 23.22
C ASP A 13 3.46 -9.54 24.03
N ASP A 14 4.76 -9.71 24.27
CA ASP A 14 5.61 -8.65 24.83
C ASP A 14 6.14 -7.73 23.72
N TYR A 15 5.24 -6.92 23.18
CA TYR A 15 5.52 -6.04 22.03
C TYR A 15 6.51 -4.92 22.34
N ILE A 16 6.67 -4.52 23.62
CA ILE A 16 7.65 -3.53 24.03
C ILE A 16 9.05 -4.13 23.88
N SER A 17 9.29 -5.28 24.51
CA SER A 17 10.58 -5.97 24.41
C SER A 17 10.88 -6.42 22.98
N ALA A 18 9.87 -6.84 22.23
CA ALA A 18 10.00 -7.19 20.82
C ALA A 18 10.50 -6.00 19.99
N ARG A 19 9.84 -4.84 20.12
CA ARG A 19 10.24 -3.59 19.45
C ARG A 19 11.66 -3.19 19.81
N ASP A 20 11.98 -3.13 21.10
CA ASP A 20 13.27 -2.62 21.59
C ASP A 20 14.45 -3.50 21.12
N ASN A 21 14.29 -4.82 21.15
CA ASN A 21 15.29 -5.74 20.63
C ASN A 21 15.42 -5.66 19.11
N MET A 22 14.32 -5.45 18.37
CA MET A 22 14.41 -5.31 16.92
C MET A 22 15.03 -3.99 16.49
N LEU A 23 14.74 -2.89 17.20
CA LEU A 23 15.41 -1.60 16.97
C LEU A 23 16.92 -1.72 17.18
N GLU A 24 17.36 -2.42 18.19
CA GLU A 24 18.79 -2.66 18.43
C GLU A 24 19.41 -3.54 17.32
N ALA A 25 18.68 -4.55 16.85
CA ALA A 25 19.13 -5.36 15.71
C ALA A 25 19.31 -4.52 14.44
N VAL A 26 18.35 -3.63 14.14
CA VAL A 26 18.42 -2.71 13.00
C VAL A 26 19.58 -1.74 13.15
N ARG A 27 19.72 -1.08 14.29
CA ARG A 27 20.80 -0.15 14.57
C ARG A 27 22.18 -0.77 14.34
N LEU A 28 22.41 -1.96 14.91
CA LEU A 28 23.68 -2.68 14.75
C LEU A 28 23.95 -3.10 13.31
N ALA A 29 22.90 -3.42 12.54
CA ALA A 29 23.05 -3.76 11.14
C ALA A 29 23.42 -2.54 10.28
N GLU A 30 22.86 -1.37 10.59
CA GLU A 30 23.14 -0.11 9.89
C GLU A 30 24.56 0.42 10.15
N GLU A 31 25.20 0.02 11.25
CA GLU A 31 26.61 0.35 11.53
C GLU A 31 27.60 -0.42 10.64
N VAL A 32 27.15 -1.48 9.97
CA VAL A 32 27.98 -2.27 9.06
C VAL A 32 27.78 -1.78 7.63
N GLU A 33 28.77 -1.13 7.05
CA GLU A 33 28.70 -0.37 5.79
C GLU A 33 28.08 -1.12 4.60
N GLU A 34 28.21 -2.45 4.54
CA GLU A 34 27.67 -3.28 3.45
C GLU A 34 26.44 -4.10 3.85
N TYR A 35 25.97 -3.95 5.09
CA TYR A 35 24.87 -4.77 5.61
C TYR A 35 23.57 -3.95 5.78
N ARG A 36 22.55 -4.37 5.06
CA ARG A 36 21.22 -3.79 5.21
C ARG A 36 20.36 -4.66 6.14
N PRO A 37 19.61 -4.07 7.09
CA PRO A 37 18.63 -4.80 7.88
C PRO A 37 17.66 -5.58 6.97
N LYS A 38 17.29 -6.79 7.39
CA LYS A 38 16.44 -7.68 6.58
C LYS A 38 15.00 -7.15 6.50
N GLU A 39 14.36 -7.41 5.39
CA GLU A 39 12.96 -7.03 5.14
C GLU A 39 12.04 -7.40 6.32
N ASN A 40 12.12 -8.64 6.80
CA ASN A 40 11.27 -9.13 7.88
C ASN A 40 11.49 -8.42 9.22
N TRP A 41 12.63 -7.75 9.44
CA TRP A 41 12.87 -6.96 10.65
C TRP A 41 12.03 -5.69 10.66
N TYR A 42 11.95 -5.00 9.53
CA TYR A 42 11.08 -3.84 9.36
C TYR A 42 9.60 -4.22 9.45
N VAL A 43 9.21 -5.38 8.87
CA VAL A 43 7.84 -5.90 8.96
C VAL A 43 7.46 -6.18 10.42
N LEU A 44 8.36 -6.81 11.19
CA LEU A 44 8.11 -7.05 12.61
C LEU A 44 8.01 -5.76 13.42
N LEU A 45 8.86 -4.76 13.14
CA LEU A 45 8.75 -3.44 13.78
C LEU A 45 7.41 -2.77 13.50
N ALA A 46 6.95 -2.77 12.25
CA ALA A 46 5.64 -2.21 11.90
C ALA A 46 4.50 -2.92 12.63
N ALA A 47 4.57 -4.26 12.75
CA ALA A 47 3.62 -5.04 13.52
C ALA A 47 3.66 -4.70 15.01
N CYS A 48 4.84 -4.59 15.63
CA CYS A 48 4.96 -4.17 17.03
C CYS A 48 4.28 -2.82 17.30
N TYR A 49 4.47 -1.84 16.42
CA TYR A 49 3.83 -0.52 16.57
C TYR A 49 2.31 -0.58 16.40
N ALA A 50 1.78 -1.46 15.56
CA ALA A 50 0.35 -1.68 15.45
C ALA A 50 -0.23 -2.32 16.72
N GLU A 51 0.41 -3.38 17.24
CA GLU A 51 0.00 -4.07 18.46
C GLU A 51 0.10 -3.16 19.72
N LEU A 52 1.13 -2.33 19.81
CA LEU A 52 1.27 -1.36 20.90
C LEU A 52 0.14 -0.32 20.89
N LEU A 53 -0.33 0.09 19.71
CA LEU A 53 -1.50 0.95 19.58
C LEU A 53 -2.77 0.22 20.07
N ASP A 54 -2.99 -1.00 19.61
CA ASP A 54 -4.18 -1.79 19.98
C ASP A 54 -4.18 -2.11 21.50
N ALA A 55 -3.01 -2.35 22.08
CA ALA A 55 -2.83 -2.51 23.52
C ALA A 55 -2.91 -1.19 24.32
N LYS A 56 -3.17 -0.04 23.66
CA LYS A 56 -3.21 1.31 24.25
C LYS A 56 -1.92 1.71 25.01
N LYS A 57 -0.79 1.16 24.60
CA LYS A 57 0.55 1.48 25.11
C LYS A 57 1.27 2.57 24.30
N MET A 58 0.60 3.07 23.28
CA MET A 58 1.09 4.07 22.33
C MET A 58 -0.09 4.85 21.77
N THR A 59 0.11 6.12 21.42
CA THR A 59 -0.93 6.92 20.76
C THR A 59 -1.05 6.55 19.27
N LYS A 60 -2.22 6.84 18.68
CA LYS A 60 -2.43 6.62 17.26
C LYS A 60 -1.40 7.38 16.41
N GLN A 61 -1.13 8.63 16.76
CA GLN A 61 -0.19 9.46 16.02
C GLN A 61 1.23 8.89 16.08
N GLU A 62 1.72 8.54 17.25
CA GLU A 62 3.06 7.92 17.40
C GLU A 62 3.19 6.62 16.59
N SER A 63 2.16 5.75 16.65
CA SER A 63 2.16 4.50 15.87
C SER A 63 2.18 4.78 14.37
N LEU A 64 1.39 5.74 13.88
CA LEU A 64 1.35 6.10 12.47
C LEU A 64 2.68 6.68 11.99
N GLU A 65 3.30 7.58 12.76
CA GLU A 65 4.59 8.19 12.44
C GLU A 65 5.70 7.13 12.34
N LYS A 66 5.77 6.20 13.31
CA LYS A 66 6.75 5.11 13.28
C LYS A 66 6.52 4.11 12.15
N ARG A 67 5.28 3.78 11.85
CA ARG A 67 4.93 2.92 10.73
C ARG A 67 5.17 3.59 9.38
N LEU A 68 4.98 4.91 9.30
CA LEU A 68 5.30 5.69 8.12
C LEU A 68 6.79 5.55 7.76
N GLU A 69 7.69 5.85 8.71
CA GLU A 69 9.15 5.71 8.53
C GLU A 69 9.53 4.30 8.00
N ILE A 70 8.93 3.27 8.60
CA ILE A 70 9.22 1.87 8.24
C ILE A 70 8.70 1.53 6.82
N TYR A 71 7.48 1.93 6.48
CA TYR A 71 6.94 1.61 5.16
C TYR A 71 7.61 2.42 4.04
N GLU A 72 8.09 3.63 4.30
CA GLU A 72 8.94 4.37 3.36
C GLU A 72 10.25 3.61 3.07
N ILE A 73 10.88 3.03 4.08
CA ILE A 73 12.05 2.16 3.90
C ILE A 73 11.68 0.92 3.07
N LEU A 74 10.57 0.26 3.42
CA LEU A 74 10.14 -0.96 2.74
C LEU A 74 9.80 -0.74 1.26
N VAL A 75 9.10 0.32 0.89
CA VAL A 75 8.79 0.61 -0.52
C VAL A 75 10.02 0.99 -1.33
N ASN A 76 11.03 1.60 -0.70
CA ASN A 76 12.26 1.97 -1.37
C ASN A 76 13.19 0.78 -1.63
N TYR A 77 13.35 -0.10 -0.65
CA TYR A 77 14.31 -1.19 -0.72
C TYR A 77 13.70 -2.55 -1.09
N TYR A 78 12.41 -2.73 -0.80
CA TYR A 78 11.66 -3.98 -1.04
C TYR A 78 10.32 -3.67 -1.69
N PRO A 79 10.29 -3.13 -2.94
CA PRO A 79 9.10 -2.60 -3.58
C PRO A 79 8.06 -3.67 -3.90
N LYS A 80 7.29 -4.08 -2.91
CA LYS A 80 6.19 -5.03 -3.02
C LYS A 80 4.85 -4.32 -2.85
N LYS A 81 3.83 -4.75 -3.58
CA LYS A 81 2.46 -4.21 -3.54
C LYS A 81 1.97 -3.94 -2.12
N GLN A 82 2.12 -4.92 -1.25
CA GLN A 82 1.65 -4.83 0.13
C GLN A 82 2.21 -3.63 0.89
N TYR A 83 3.47 -3.25 0.67
CA TYR A 83 4.08 -2.10 1.36
C TYR A 83 3.58 -0.76 0.83
N PHE A 84 3.33 -0.64 -0.48
CA PHE A 84 2.67 0.53 -1.05
C PHE A 84 1.26 0.71 -0.51
N LEU A 85 0.49 -0.37 -0.39
CA LEU A 85 -0.87 -0.31 0.18
C LEU A 85 -0.84 0.05 1.68
N GLN A 86 0.10 -0.50 2.44
CA GLN A 86 0.26 -0.15 3.86
C GLN A 86 0.70 1.31 4.03
N LEU A 87 1.67 1.78 3.25
CA LEU A 87 2.11 3.17 3.25
C LEU A 87 0.96 4.11 2.89
N GLY A 88 0.22 3.81 1.84
CA GLY A 88 -0.97 4.57 1.44
C GLY A 88 -2.04 4.61 2.54
N GLY A 89 -2.27 3.48 3.22
CA GLY A 89 -3.18 3.39 4.35
C GLY A 89 -2.74 4.24 5.55
N VAL A 90 -1.44 4.33 5.82
CA VAL A 90 -0.88 5.24 6.86
C VAL A 90 -1.11 6.69 6.46
N TYR A 91 -0.79 7.09 5.23
CA TYR A 91 -1.03 8.45 4.75
C TYR A 91 -2.52 8.83 4.82
N SER A 92 -3.41 7.93 4.42
CA SER A 92 -4.86 8.15 4.52
C SER A 92 -5.32 8.37 5.97
N GLN A 93 -4.79 7.60 6.93
CA GLN A 93 -5.11 7.77 8.35
C GLN A 93 -4.54 9.05 8.97
N MET A 94 -3.52 9.65 8.33
CA MET A 94 -2.91 10.92 8.72
C MET A 94 -3.53 12.12 7.97
N ASP A 95 -4.62 11.92 7.22
CA ASP A 95 -5.27 12.94 6.36
C ASP A 95 -4.30 13.54 5.31
N ARG A 96 -3.28 12.77 4.90
CA ARG A 96 -2.30 13.14 3.88
C ARG A 96 -2.72 12.59 2.51
N GLU A 97 -3.80 13.12 1.95
CA GLU A 97 -4.43 12.61 0.73
C GLU A 97 -3.50 12.66 -0.50
N ILE A 98 -2.72 13.72 -0.64
CA ILE A 98 -1.78 13.86 -1.77
C ILE A 98 -0.69 12.79 -1.72
N ASP A 99 -0.13 12.52 -0.53
CA ASP A 99 0.89 11.48 -0.35
C ASP A 99 0.30 10.09 -0.59
N TYR A 100 -0.95 9.86 -0.18
CA TYR A 100 -1.68 8.64 -0.50
C TYR A 100 -1.85 8.45 -2.01
N MET A 101 -2.30 9.48 -2.72
CA MET A 101 -2.44 9.46 -4.17
C MET A 101 -1.09 9.17 -4.87
N ILE A 102 -0.02 9.84 -4.46
CA ILE A 102 1.33 9.65 -5.03
C ILE A 102 1.81 8.22 -4.80
N THR A 103 1.60 7.68 -3.59
CA THR A 103 1.99 6.32 -3.22
C THR A 103 1.25 5.27 -4.06
N LEU A 104 -0.06 5.43 -4.22
CA LEU A 104 -0.88 4.53 -5.01
C LEU A 104 -0.55 4.63 -6.51
N LYS A 105 -0.27 5.86 -7.00
CA LYS A 105 0.21 6.08 -8.37
C LYS A 105 1.58 5.43 -8.60
N ALA A 106 2.49 5.48 -7.62
CA ALA A 106 3.78 4.80 -7.73
C ALA A 106 3.62 3.27 -7.83
N ALA A 107 2.70 2.67 -7.07
CA ALA A 107 2.37 1.25 -7.20
C ALA A 107 1.77 0.92 -8.58
N TYR A 108 0.87 1.76 -9.10
CA TYR A 108 0.32 1.63 -10.44
C TYR A 108 1.41 1.70 -11.53
N MET A 109 2.31 2.69 -11.47
CA MET A 109 3.42 2.84 -12.42
C MET A 109 4.41 1.67 -12.40
N LYS A 110 4.48 0.93 -11.30
CA LYS A 110 5.28 -0.31 -11.17
C LYS A 110 4.50 -1.57 -11.54
N ASP A 111 3.31 -1.44 -12.07
CA ASP A 111 2.41 -2.54 -12.45
C ASP A 111 2.06 -3.49 -11.27
N LEU A 112 2.03 -2.98 -10.05
CA LEU A 112 1.77 -3.75 -8.83
C LEU A 112 0.27 -3.87 -8.50
N LEU A 113 -0.59 -3.02 -9.05
CA LEU A 113 -2.03 -3.05 -8.78
C LEU A 113 -2.71 -4.14 -9.63
N ASP A 114 -3.60 -4.92 -9.01
CA ASP A 114 -4.31 -6.03 -9.66
C ASP A 114 -5.77 -6.17 -9.23
N LYS A 115 -6.32 -5.18 -8.49
CA LYS A 115 -7.72 -5.18 -8.05
C LYS A 115 -8.46 -3.95 -8.53
N GLU A 116 -9.72 -4.14 -8.93
CA GLU A 116 -10.62 -3.04 -9.34
C GLU A 116 -10.66 -1.92 -8.29
N SER A 117 -10.78 -2.27 -7.01
CA SER A 117 -10.83 -1.29 -5.92
C SER A 117 -9.59 -0.39 -5.85
N GLU A 118 -8.41 -0.90 -6.19
CA GLU A 118 -7.15 -0.16 -6.18
C GLU A 118 -7.09 0.84 -7.34
N TYR A 119 -7.45 0.41 -8.55
CA TYR A 119 -7.55 1.28 -9.73
C TYR A 119 -8.60 2.37 -9.54
N MET A 120 -9.78 2.01 -9.05
CA MET A 120 -10.86 2.99 -8.83
C MET A 120 -10.54 3.95 -7.69
N ALA A 121 -9.85 3.51 -6.63
CA ALA A 121 -9.36 4.40 -5.56
C ALA A 121 -8.37 5.43 -6.12
N LEU A 122 -7.39 4.99 -6.92
CA LEU A 122 -6.44 5.90 -7.56
C LEU A 122 -7.15 6.88 -8.50
N ALA A 123 -8.09 6.41 -9.32
CA ALA A 123 -8.86 7.29 -10.21
C ALA A 123 -9.64 8.37 -9.44
N GLN A 124 -10.28 8.00 -8.32
CA GLN A 124 -10.99 8.94 -7.47
C GLN A 124 -10.06 9.97 -6.84
N LEU A 125 -8.92 9.56 -6.31
CA LEU A 125 -7.90 10.47 -5.76
C LEU A 125 -7.39 11.44 -6.81
N LEU A 126 -7.15 10.97 -8.03
CA LEU A 126 -6.73 11.80 -9.15
C LEU A 126 -7.81 12.84 -9.53
N LEU A 127 -9.10 12.45 -9.54
CA LEU A 127 -10.21 13.37 -9.79
C LEU A 127 -10.31 14.45 -8.69
N LEU A 128 -10.22 14.06 -7.43
CA LEU A 128 -10.23 14.99 -6.30
C LEU A 128 -9.08 16.01 -6.38
N ASN A 129 -7.94 15.56 -6.89
CA ASN A 129 -6.76 16.41 -7.09
C ASN A 129 -6.70 17.06 -8.49
N LYS A 130 -7.86 17.22 -9.16
CA LYS A 130 -8.02 17.93 -10.44
C LYS A 130 -7.14 17.37 -11.57
N ASN A 131 -6.99 16.06 -11.60
CA ASN A 131 -6.21 15.34 -12.60
C ASN A 131 -7.06 14.33 -13.39
N PRO A 132 -8.12 14.80 -14.10
CA PRO A 132 -9.13 13.93 -14.71
C PRO A 132 -8.58 13.09 -15.87
N TYR A 133 -7.60 13.60 -16.62
CA TYR A 133 -6.96 12.84 -17.71
C TYR A 133 -6.31 11.56 -17.16
N TRP A 134 -5.49 11.68 -16.11
CA TRP A 134 -4.87 10.51 -15.49
C TRP A 134 -5.87 9.59 -14.80
N ALA A 135 -6.95 10.14 -14.25
CA ALA A 135 -8.04 9.33 -13.70
C ALA A 135 -8.68 8.42 -14.76
N ALA A 136 -8.98 8.99 -15.93
CA ALA A 136 -9.52 8.23 -17.06
C ALA A 136 -8.50 7.18 -17.55
N GLN A 137 -7.23 7.56 -17.71
CA GLN A 137 -6.19 6.65 -18.20
C GLN A 137 -6.03 5.44 -17.28
N VAL A 138 -6.02 5.65 -15.97
CA VAL A 138 -5.94 4.56 -14.97
C VAL A 138 -7.12 3.58 -15.12
N ILE A 139 -8.33 4.07 -15.37
CA ILE A 139 -9.50 3.21 -15.58
C ILE A 139 -9.35 2.40 -16.86
N VAL A 140 -8.95 3.04 -17.96
CA VAL A 140 -8.72 2.35 -19.26
C VAL A 140 -7.67 1.26 -19.12
N ASP A 141 -6.53 1.57 -18.50
CA ASP A 141 -5.45 0.59 -18.29
C ASP A 141 -5.92 -0.59 -17.43
N GLY A 142 -6.79 -0.33 -16.44
CA GLY A 142 -7.40 -1.38 -15.64
C GLY A 142 -8.43 -2.24 -16.41
N GLN A 143 -9.11 -1.67 -17.42
CA GLN A 143 -10.00 -2.42 -18.32
C GLN A 143 -9.20 -3.28 -19.32
N GLU A 144 -8.05 -2.83 -19.75
CA GLU A 144 -7.16 -3.57 -20.65
C GLU A 144 -6.36 -4.66 -19.92
N LYS A 145 -5.97 -4.42 -18.67
CA LYS A 145 -5.18 -5.37 -17.87
C LYS A 145 -6.01 -6.59 -17.50
N GLN A 146 -5.51 -7.77 -17.85
CA GLN A 146 -6.14 -9.05 -17.53
C GLN A 146 -5.48 -9.71 -16.31
N VAL A 147 -6.32 -10.26 -15.43
CA VAL A 147 -5.88 -11.05 -14.27
C VAL A 147 -6.58 -12.39 -14.25
N LEU A 148 -5.88 -13.43 -13.77
CA LEU A 148 -6.47 -14.73 -13.54
C LEU A 148 -7.42 -14.65 -12.33
N VAL A 149 -8.67 -14.98 -12.55
CA VAL A 149 -9.70 -15.07 -11.50
C VAL A 149 -10.17 -16.50 -11.42
N LYS A 150 -10.06 -17.10 -10.25
CA LYS A 150 -10.61 -18.43 -10.00
C LYS A 150 -12.11 -18.31 -9.72
N ASP A 151 -12.92 -19.01 -10.48
CA ASP A 151 -14.35 -19.14 -10.24
C ASP A 151 -14.58 -20.06 -9.01
N GLU A 152 -15.32 -19.56 -8.03
CA GLU A 152 -15.52 -20.26 -6.75
C GLU A 152 -16.36 -21.52 -6.88
N GLU A 153 -17.22 -21.62 -7.89
CA GLU A 153 -18.12 -22.76 -8.08
C GLU A 153 -17.49 -23.84 -8.98
N THR A 154 -16.79 -23.42 -10.04
CA THR A 154 -16.25 -24.34 -11.06
C THR A 154 -14.78 -24.65 -10.88
N GLU A 155 -14.08 -23.96 -9.97
CA GLU A 155 -12.63 -23.99 -9.76
C GLU A 155 -11.79 -23.65 -11.01
N LYS A 156 -12.44 -23.21 -12.09
CA LYS A 156 -11.77 -22.82 -13.34
C LYS A 156 -11.15 -21.43 -13.20
N GLU A 157 -9.96 -21.28 -13.75
CA GLU A 157 -9.30 -19.99 -13.87
C GLU A 157 -9.63 -19.36 -15.22
N GLU A 158 -10.10 -18.11 -15.18
CA GLU A 158 -10.41 -17.30 -16.35
C GLU A 158 -9.69 -15.98 -16.30
N LEU A 159 -9.23 -15.50 -17.46
CA LEU A 159 -8.72 -14.14 -17.59
C LEU A 159 -9.87 -13.16 -17.59
N LYS A 160 -9.84 -12.20 -16.67
CA LYS A 160 -10.86 -11.13 -16.59
C LYS A 160 -10.16 -9.77 -16.48
N PRO A 161 -10.76 -8.70 -17.05
CA PRO A 161 -10.23 -7.36 -16.86
C PRO A 161 -10.23 -6.98 -15.37
N VAL A 162 -9.21 -6.25 -14.94
CA VAL A 162 -9.12 -5.78 -13.55
C VAL A 162 -10.27 -4.84 -13.24
N VAL A 163 -10.54 -3.86 -14.12
CA VAL A 163 -11.69 -2.96 -14.00
C VAL A 163 -12.78 -3.42 -14.94
N LYS A 164 -13.94 -3.76 -14.39
CA LYS A 164 -15.09 -4.24 -15.16
C LYS A 164 -15.86 -3.09 -15.81
N ASP A 165 -16.49 -3.36 -16.94
CA ASP A 165 -17.38 -2.44 -17.67
C ASP A 165 -18.76 -2.34 -17.01
N THR A 166 -18.78 -1.97 -15.73
CA THR A 166 -20.03 -1.70 -15.03
C THR A 166 -20.51 -0.28 -15.35
N PHE A 167 -21.82 -0.05 -15.26
CA PHE A 167 -22.37 1.29 -15.43
C PHE A 167 -21.70 2.33 -14.54
N LYS A 168 -21.38 1.96 -13.29
CA LYS A 168 -20.67 2.83 -12.34
C LYS A 168 -19.28 3.21 -12.85
N ASN A 169 -18.50 2.23 -13.29
CA ASN A 169 -17.11 2.46 -13.74
C ASN A 169 -17.09 3.24 -15.06
N LEU A 170 -17.98 2.88 -16.01
CA LEU A 170 -18.09 3.59 -17.27
C LEU A 170 -18.55 5.04 -17.09
N LYS A 171 -19.44 5.31 -16.11
CA LYS A 171 -19.83 6.69 -15.78
C LYS A 171 -18.65 7.50 -15.25
N VAL A 172 -17.86 6.93 -14.33
CA VAL A 172 -16.66 7.61 -13.81
C VAL A 172 -15.66 7.88 -14.93
N LEU A 173 -15.47 6.93 -15.85
CA LEU A 173 -14.60 7.08 -17.01
C LEU A 173 -15.07 8.20 -17.94
N ALA A 174 -16.34 8.21 -18.33
CA ALA A 174 -16.93 9.23 -19.19
C ALA A 174 -16.87 10.63 -18.55
N ASP A 175 -17.20 10.73 -17.26
CA ASP A 175 -17.08 11.97 -16.49
C ASP A 175 -15.61 12.46 -16.43
N SER A 176 -14.66 11.56 -16.29
CA SER A 176 -13.23 11.88 -16.28
C SER A 176 -12.76 12.44 -17.63
N TRP A 177 -13.13 11.80 -18.76
CA TRP A 177 -12.80 12.31 -20.09
C TRP A 177 -13.44 13.67 -20.36
N ARG A 178 -14.73 13.84 -19.99
CA ARG A 178 -15.41 15.12 -20.12
C ARG A 178 -14.73 16.23 -19.32
N MET A 179 -14.34 15.95 -18.08
CA MET A 179 -13.61 16.91 -17.24
C MET A 179 -12.20 17.22 -17.79
N ALA A 180 -11.59 16.27 -18.48
CA ALA A 180 -10.31 16.45 -19.16
C ALA A 180 -10.46 17.18 -20.52
N GLN A 181 -11.69 17.51 -20.94
CA GLN A 181 -12.02 18.09 -22.25
C GLN A 181 -11.76 17.15 -23.45
N GLU A 182 -11.68 15.87 -23.20
CA GLU A 182 -11.55 14.81 -24.22
C GLU A 182 -12.93 14.27 -24.59
N ILE A 183 -13.79 15.12 -25.18
CA ILE A 183 -15.21 14.84 -25.39
C ILE A 183 -15.43 13.63 -26.30
N ASP A 184 -14.57 13.41 -27.27
CA ASP A 184 -14.65 12.28 -28.21
C ASP A 184 -14.41 10.91 -27.53
N LYS A 185 -13.83 10.91 -26.33
CA LYS A 185 -13.59 9.70 -25.52
C LYS A 185 -14.64 9.48 -24.43
N ALA A 186 -15.49 10.47 -24.17
CA ALA A 186 -16.53 10.41 -23.15
C ALA A 186 -17.78 9.68 -23.64
#